data_ea7dfc6284dcfda13582e6de44ef37cf
#
_entry.id   ea7dfc6284dcfda13582e6de44ef37cf
#
_cell.length_a   1.000
_cell.length_b   1.000
_cell.length_c   1.000
_cell.angle_alpha   90.00
_cell.angle_beta   90.00
_cell.angle_gamma   90.00
#
_symmetry.space_group_name_H-M   'P 1'
#
loop_
_entity.id
_entity.type
_entity.pdbx_description
1 polymer ?
#
loop_
_entity_poly.entity_id
_entity_poly.type
_entity_poly.pdbx_seq_one_letter_code
_entity_poly.pdbx_strand_id
1 'polypeptide(L)'
;LISHLSQPCAVDTSLRISAGTVLFLRLKPWDETIIFIPGIFTSYHSFFMRLFFFAVAVCSLSLVSCGGKKDKIQAPKNGGGAAKAPPPSKVDGYIVRLEAFQSTIEMPGSIVANEVTEIHPEVSGRIVQLNLVEGRYVGKGAVLAKLYDGDLQAQLRKVQVQLALAKKTEERQAQLLKIQGISQQDYDISLLQVNNLNADIGILQTSIAKTVVRAPFSGKIGLNKVSPGAYVSPASVLATISQTDQLKLDFTVPEKYSGRIKIGQLVSFTIEGAKKEFGAKVVATESNVMETTRTLTVRAAVMGKDDALMPGAFAKVLLSFDPDPNTILVPTQAILPQARGKKVILFKGGTAVFADVVTGERDSARVQITQGLKEGDTVVVTGLLSVRPEGKLLIGRIVN
;
A
#
# COMPACT_ATOMS: atom_id res chain seq x y z
N LEU A 1 2.82 21.33 -58.59
CA LEU A 1 1.54 21.48 -59.30
C LEU A 1 0.48 20.58 -58.66
N ILE A 2 -0.59 21.22 -58.11
CA ILE A 2 -1.96 20.71 -57.94
C ILE A 2 -2.12 19.69 -56.81
N SER A 3 -2.55 20.06 -55.55
CA SER A 3 -3.88 20.43 -55.04
C SER A 3 -5.01 19.43 -55.40
N HIS A 4 -5.55 18.77 -54.40
CA HIS A 4 -7.00 18.54 -54.21
C HIS A 4 -7.22 17.68 -52.96
N LEU A 5 -7.79 18.23 -52.01
CA LEU A 5 -9.18 18.45 -51.59
C LEU A 5 -9.60 17.47 -50.51
N SER A 6 -9.68 18.02 -49.33
CA SER A 6 -10.46 17.56 -48.20
C SER A 6 -11.96 17.68 -48.49
N GLN A 7 -12.73 16.66 -48.22
CA GLN A 7 -14.18 16.80 -47.95
C GLN A 7 -14.55 16.21 -46.61
N PRO A 8 -15.31 16.92 -45.77
CA PRO A 8 -15.86 16.38 -44.56
C PRO A 8 -17.19 15.66 -44.86
N CYS A 9 -17.34 14.45 -44.33
CA CYS A 9 -18.64 13.78 -44.27
C CYS A 9 -19.57 14.53 -43.36
N ALA A 10 -20.63 15.08 -43.94
CA ALA A 10 -21.78 15.60 -43.22
C ALA A 10 -22.58 14.44 -42.59
N VAL A 11 -22.75 14.49 -41.28
CA VAL A 11 -23.70 13.62 -40.57
C VAL A 11 -25.02 14.34 -40.52
N ASP A 12 -26.00 13.80 -41.24
CA ASP A 12 -27.40 14.27 -41.27
C ASP A 12 -28.07 13.82 -39.95
N THR A 13 -28.38 14.78 -39.08
CA THR A 13 -29.04 14.56 -37.80
C THR A 13 -30.44 15.04 -37.86
N SER A 14 -31.35 14.22 -38.40
CA SER A 14 -32.79 14.41 -38.18
C SER A 14 -33.31 13.31 -37.27
N LEU A 15 -33.27 13.52 -35.96
CA LEU A 15 -33.92 12.66 -34.96
C LEU A 15 -35.07 13.42 -34.32
N ARG A 16 -36.29 13.06 -34.68
CA ARG A 16 -37.52 13.44 -33.97
C ARG A 16 -37.56 12.72 -32.62
N ILE A 17 -37.54 13.49 -31.55
CA ILE A 17 -37.68 12.97 -30.19
C ILE A 17 -39.16 12.78 -29.90
N SER A 18 -39.59 11.54 -29.76
CA SER A 18 -40.88 11.19 -29.13
C SER A 18 -40.58 10.78 -27.68
N ALA A 19 -41.38 11.33 -26.78
CA ALA A 19 -41.19 11.17 -25.33
C ALA A 19 -41.25 9.71 -24.88
N GLY A 20 -40.23 9.24 -24.14
CA GLY A 20 -40.39 8.11 -23.24
C GLY A 20 -39.55 6.86 -23.48
N THR A 21 -38.35 6.93 -24.08
CA THR A 21 -37.50 5.72 -24.15
C THR A 21 -36.04 6.03 -23.85
N VAL A 22 -35.53 5.41 -22.82
CA VAL A 22 -34.10 5.47 -22.41
C VAL A 22 -33.33 4.58 -23.35
N LEU A 23 -32.51 5.14 -24.22
CA LEU A 23 -31.59 4.39 -25.10
C LEU A 23 -30.19 4.29 -24.43
N PHE A 24 -29.82 3.08 -24.02
CA PHE A 24 -28.46 2.77 -23.63
C PHE A 24 -27.59 2.56 -24.87
N LEU A 25 -26.73 3.51 -25.17
CA LEU A 25 -25.68 3.34 -26.18
C LEU A 25 -24.44 2.74 -25.51
N ARG A 26 -24.14 1.48 -25.86
CA ARG A 26 -22.93 0.77 -25.46
C ARG A 26 -21.78 1.23 -26.36
N LEU A 27 -20.97 2.16 -25.87
CA LEU A 27 -19.70 2.54 -26.53
C LEU A 27 -18.59 1.57 -26.09
N LYS A 28 -17.73 1.22 -27.05
CA LYS A 28 -16.55 0.37 -26.87
C LYS A 28 -15.54 1.01 -25.91
N PRO A 29 -14.68 0.22 -25.22
CA PRO A 29 -13.82 0.68 -24.15
C PRO A 29 -12.57 1.35 -24.73
N TRP A 30 -12.47 2.68 -24.63
CA TRP A 30 -11.26 3.50 -24.74
C TRP A 30 -11.66 4.98 -24.78
N ASP A 31 -12.13 5.50 -23.61
CA ASP A 31 -11.93 6.88 -23.18
C ASP A 31 -12.75 7.14 -21.91
N GLU A 32 -12.04 7.35 -20.79
CA GLU A 32 -12.65 7.82 -19.56
C GLU A 32 -12.86 9.34 -19.62
N THR A 33 -14.03 9.76 -20.10
CA THR A 33 -14.52 11.11 -19.84
C THR A 33 -15.99 11.03 -19.47
N ILE A 34 -16.26 11.11 -18.17
CA ILE A 34 -17.61 11.22 -17.62
C ILE A 34 -18.10 12.64 -17.87
N ILE A 35 -19.00 12.83 -18.86
CA ILE A 35 -19.71 14.09 -19.05
C ILE A 35 -20.94 14.09 -18.13
N PHE A 36 -20.90 14.92 -17.12
CA PHE A 36 -22.04 15.21 -16.23
C PHE A 36 -23.02 16.14 -16.97
N ILE A 37 -24.22 15.66 -17.27
CA ILE A 37 -25.31 16.49 -17.79
C ILE A 37 -26.22 16.88 -16.62
N PRO A 38 -26.30 18.18 -16.21
CA PRO A 38 -27.20 18.61 -15.16
C PRO A 38 -28.60 18.86 -15.76
N GLY A 39 -29.58 18.02 -15.42
CA GLY A 39 -30.93 18.27 -15.90
C GLY A 39 -32.08 17.39 -15.41
N ILE A 40 -31.87 16.43 -14.49
CA ILE A 40 -32.97 15.53 -14.07
C ILE A 40 -33.07 15.39 -12.54
N PHE A 41 -32.95 16.47 -11.78
CA PHE A 41 -33.08 16.38 -10.31
C PHE A 41 -34.14 17.30 -9.69
N THR A 42 -35.03 17.91 -10.49
CA THR A 42 -36.02 18.88 -9.95
C THR A 42 -37.45 18.34 -9.78
N SER A 43 -37.74 17.07 -10.14
CA SER A 43 -39.14 16.59 -10.11
C SER A 43 -39.51 15.73 -8.89
N TYR A 44 -38.56 15.23 -8.10
CA TYR A 44 -38.88 14.40 -6.94
C TYR A 44 -39.07 15.16 -5.62
N HIS A 45 -38.60 16.39 -5.53
CA HIS A 45 -38.73 17.19 -4.29
C HIS A 45 -40.11 17.74 -4.05
N SER A 46 -40.91 17.99 -5.09
CA SER A 46 -42.25 18.55 -4.94
C SER A 46 -43.32 17.53 -4.50
N PHE A 47 -43.11 16.26 -4.79
CA PHE A 47 -44.03 15.19 -4.40
C PHE A 47 -43.88 14.78 -2.91
N PHE A 48 -42.65 14.73 -2.40
CA PHE A 48 -42.39 14.43 -1.00
C PHE A 48 -42.79 15.56 -0.05
N MET A 49 -42.66 16.81 -0.47
CA MET A 49 -43.02 17.96 0.33
C MET A 49 -44.55 18.12 0.46
N ARG A 50 -45.32 17.72 -0.57
CA ARG A 50 -46.82 17.74 -0.48
C ARG A 50 -47.35 16.61 0.42
N LEU A 51 -46.70 15.46 0.48
CA LEU A 51 -47.09 14.35 1.36
C LEU A 51 -46.78 14.67 2.82
N PHE A 52 -45.69 15.40 3.11
CA PHE A 52 -45.31 15.82 4.45
C PHE A 52 -46.24 16.88 5.04
N PHE A 53 -46.74 17.84 4.24
CA PHE A 53 -47.72 18.84 4.68
C PHE A 53 -49.10 18.24 4.95
N PHE A 54 -49.51 17.18 4.24
CA PHE A 54 -50.77 16.48 4.51
C PHE A 54 -50.71 15.65 5.81
N ALA A 55 -49.56 15.05 6.13
CA ALA A 55 -49.38 14.31 7.37
C ALA A 55 -49.37 15.21 8.63
N VAL A 56 -48.80 16.42 8.54
CA VAL A 56 -48.78 17.40 9.61
C VAL A 56 -50.19 18.03 9.84
N ALA A 57 -50.98 18.22 8.78
CA ALA A 57 -52.36 18.76 8.90
C ALA A 57 -53.35 17.77 9.53
N VAL A 58 -53.13 16.45 9.36
CA VAL A 58 -53.99 15.41 10.00
C VAL A 58 -53.63 15.22 11.47
N CYS A 59 -52.39 15.47 11.88
CA CYS A 59 -51.94 15.35 13.28
C CYS A 59 -52.36 16.52 14.17
N SER A 60 -52.67 17.71 13.56
CA SER A 60 -53.10 18.91 14.31
C SER A 60 -54.60 18.96 14.62
N LEU A 61 -55.45 18.06 14.06
CA LEU A 61 -56.89 18.01 14.32
C LEU A 61 -57.28 17.06 15.47
N SER A 62 -56.35 16.32 16.07
CA SER A 62 -56.64 15.36 17.12
C SER A 62 -56.36 15.83 18.55
N LEU A 63 -56.08 17.12 18.76
CA LEU A 63 -55.75 17.68 20.12
C LEU A 63 -56.82 18.54 20.75
N VAL A 64 -58.06 18.48 20.28
CA VAL A 64 -59.14 19.17 20.94
C VAL A 64 -60.26 18.19 21.35
N SER A 65 -60.03 17.44 22.44
CA SER A 65 -61.12 16.93 23.27
C SER A 65 -60.56 16.25 24.49
N CYS A 66 -60.49 16.95 25.62
CA CYS A 66 -60.76 16.40 26.94
C CYS A 66 -60.89 17.54 27.97
N GLY A 67 -62.11 18.05 28.10
CA GLY A 67 -62.51 18.80 29.28
C GLY A 67 -63.00 17.81 30.36
N GLY A 68 -62.34 17.74 31.51
CA GLY A 68 -62.64 16.84 32.60
C GLY A 68 -62.28 17.44 33.95
N LYS A 69 -63.29 17.92 34.66
CA LYS A 69 -63.46 18.15 36.11
C LYS A 69 -62.23 18.28 37.01
N LYS A 70 -62.15 19.45 37.62
CA LYS A 70 -61.29 19.76 38.78
C LYS A 70 -61.79 18.98 40.01
N ASP A 71 -61.17 17.88 40.37
CA ASP A 71 -61.22 17.31 41.73
C ASP A 71 -59.98 17.76 42.49
N LYS A 72 -60.24 18.46 43.58
CA LYS A 72 -59.25 18.91 44.57
C LYS A 72 -58.68 17.67 45.27
N ILE A 73 -57.49 17.24 44.90
CA ILE A 73 -56.73 16.26 45.69
C ILE A 73 -55.90 17.03 46.70
N GLN A 74 -56.29 16.86 48.02
CA GLN A 74 -55.55 17.35 49.11
C GLN A 74 -54.16 16.68 49.15
N ALA A 75 -53.12 17.50 49.30
CA ALA A 75 -51.75 17.06 49.46
C ALA A 75 -51.65 16.35 50.88
N PRO A 76 -51.11 15.12 50.97
CA PRO A 76 -50.74 14.56 52.22
C PRO A 76 -49.51 15.28 52.79
N LYS A 77 -49.65 15.90 53.95
CA LYS A 77 -48.54 16.34 54.80
C LYS A 77 -47.75 15.08 55.18
N ASN A 78 -46.68 14.78 54.44
CA ASN A 78 -45.71 13.79 54.90
C ASN A 78 -44.68 14.50 55.78
N GLY A 79 -44.58 14.03 57.00
CA GLY A 79 -43.55 14.41 57.94
C GLY A 79 -42.15 14.16 57.45
N GLY A 80 -41.23 15.03 57.83
CA GLY A 80 -39.79 14.93 57.57
C GLY A 80 -39.20 13.65 58.14
N GLY A 81 -39.20 12.62 57.31
CA GLY A 81 -38.31 11.49 57.47
C GLY A 81 -37.00 11.86 56.84
N ALA A 82 -35.93 11.98 57.58
CA ALA A 82 -34.57 12.09 57.09
C ALA A 82 -34.34 10.96 56.06
N ALA A 83 -34.11 11.32 54.83
CA ALA A 83 -33.80 10.37 53.75
C ALA A 83 -32.62 9.51 54.22
N LYS A 84 -32.90 8.24 54.54
CA LYS A 84 -31.88 7.26 54.89
C LYS A 84 -30.88 7.25 53.72
N ALA A 85 -29.63 7.60 54.01
CA ALA A 85 -28.57 7.57 53.03
C ALA A 85 -28.59 6.21 52.32
N PRO A 86 -28.51 6.17 51.00
CA PRO A 86 -28.53 4.91 50.25
C PRO A 86 -27.43 3.99 50.80
N PRO A 87 -27.68 2.68 50.85
CA PRO A 87 -26.68 1.74 51.36
C PRO A 87 -25.41 1.85 50.51
N PRO A 88 -24.22 1.68 51.12
CA PRO A 88 -22.97 1.78 50.39
C PRO A 88 -22.89 0.72 49.27
N SER A 89 -22.50 1.11 48.07
CA SER A 89 -22.34 0.17 46.96
C SER A 89 -21.11 -0.71 47.19
N LYS A 90 -21.28 -2.03 47.11
CA LYS A 90 -20.16 -2.98 47.13
C LYS A 90 -19.52 -3.02 45.77
N VAL A 91 -18.21 -2.78 45.70
CA VAL A 91 -17.41 -2.69 44.47
C VAL A 91 -16.08 -3.42 44.64
N ASP A 92 -15.51 -3.94 43.56
CA ASP A 92 -14.12 -4.42 43.57
C ASP A 92 -13.20 -3.29 43.12
N GLY A 93 -12.03 -3.21 43.77
CA GLY A 93 -11.01 -2.20 43.49
C GLY A 93 -9.78 -2.81 42.82
N TYR A 94 -9.11 -2.03 42.04
CA TYR A 94 -7.80 -2.33 41.45
C TYR A 94 -6.81 -1.26 41.89
N ILE A 95 -5.68 -1.68 42.47
CA ILE A 95 -4.64 -0.75 42.90
C ILE A 95 -3.72 -0.48 41.72
N VAL A 96 -3.62 0.78 41.33
CA VAL A 96 -2.76 1.25 40.24
C VAL A 96 -1.29 1.06 40.62
N ARG A 97 -0.56 0.35 39.76
CA ARG A 97 0.88 0.15 39.87
C ARG A 97 1.55 0.54 38.57
N LEU A 98 2.84 0.89 38.63
CA LEU A 98 3.68 1.03 37.44
C LEU A 98 4.11 -0.35 36.98
N GLU A 99 3.84 -0.66 35.74
CA GLU A 99 4.18 -1.94 35.11
C GLU A 99 4.85 -1.69 33.77
N ALA A 100 5.76 -2.59 33.39
CA ALA A 100 6.33 -2.55 32.04
C ALA A 100 5.26 -2.97 31.02
N PHE A 101 4.97 -2.11 30.08
CA PHE A 101 4.01 -2.36 29.03
C PHE A 101 4.69 -2.33 27.65
N GLN A 102 4.58 -3.43 26.92
CA GLN A 102 5.03 -3.53 25.56
C GLN A 102 3.85 -3.42 24.62
N SER A 103 3.78 -2.31 23.89
CA SER A 103 2.76 -2.10 22.88
C SER A 103 3.07 -2.91 21.64
N THR A 104 2.13 -3.69 21.15
CA THR A 104 2.21 -4.44 19.90
C THR A 104 1.07 -4.02 18.98
N ILE A 105 1.41 -3.72 17.73
CA ILE A 105 0.44 -3.26 16.74
C ILE A 105 0.46 -4.24 15.57
N GLU A 106 -0.72 -4.64 15.14
CA GLU A 106 -0.91 -5.44 13.94
C GLU A 106 -1.12 -4.52 12.73
N MET A 107 -0.37 -4.78 11.65
CA MET A 107 -0.40 -3.97 10.44
C MET A 107 -0.43 -4.83 9.19
N PRO A 108 -1.10 -4.38 8.13
CA PRO A 108 -1.10 -5.06 6.86
C PRO A 108 0.24 -4.90 6.15
N GLY A 109 0.70 -5.95 5.52
CA GLY A 109 1.89 -5.97 4.70
C GLY A 109 1.77 -6.96 3.54
N SER A 110 2.76 -6.95 2.67
CA SER A 110 2.87 -7.87 1.55
C SER A 110 4.32 -8.33 1.38
N ILE A 111 4.47 -9.60 1.01
CA ILE A 111 5.77 -10.15 0.66
C ILE A 111 6.09 -9.72 -0.78
N VAL A 112 7.28 -9.21 -0.99
CA VAL A 112 7.77 -8.86 -2.32
C VAL A 112 9.09 -9.59 -2.61
N ALA A 113 9.32 -9.91 -3.87
CA ALA A 113 10.62 -10.45 -4.28
C ALA A 113 11.71 -9.38 -4.09
N ASN A 114 12.96 -9.80 -3.93
CA ASN A 114 14.08 -8.87 -3.82
C ASN A 114 14.18 -7.98 -5.06
N GLU A 115 14.12 -8.59 -6.24
CA GLU A 115 14.09 -7.92 -7.53
C GLU A 115 13.10 -8.62 -8.46
N VAL A 116 12.33 -7.84 -9.22
CA VAL A 116 11.43 -8.32 -10.26
C VAL A 116 11.58 -7.40 -11.46
N THR A 117 11.72 -7.98 -12.64
CA THR A 117 11.70 -7.21 -13.88
C THR A 117 11.08 -7.99 -15.02
N GLU A 118 10.49 -7.29 -15.96
CA GLU A 118 10.07 -7.85 -17.22
C GLU A 118 11.27 -7.87 -18.18
N ILE A 119 11.44 -8.97 -18.89
CA ILE A 119 12.50 -9.16 -19.87
C ILE A 119 11.99 -8.68 -21.23
N HIS A 120 12.66 -7.66 -21.76
CA HIS A 120 12.41 -7.09 -23.07
C HIS A 120 13.62 -7.27 -23.97
N PRO A 121 13.46 -7.46 -25.29
CA PRO A 121 14.56 -7.36 -26.23
C PRO A 121 14.98 -5.89 -26.42
N GLU A 122 16.25 -5.64 -26.66
CA GLU A 122 16.74 -4.28 -26.93
C GLU A 122 16.49 -3.83 -28.37
N VAL A 123 16.32 -4.79 -29.28
CA VAL A 123 16.10 -4.55 -30.72
C VAL A 123 14.95 -5.40 -31.23
N SER A 124 14.35 -4.95 -32.34
CA SER A 124 13.30 -5.72 -33.02
C SER A 124 13.90 -6.85 -33.85
N GLY A 125 13.24 -8.01 -33.87
CA GLY A 125 13.65 -9.13 -34.66
C GLY A 125 12.84 -10.39 -34.44
N ARG A 126 13.07 -11.41 -35.26
CA ARG A 126 12.47 -12.73 -35.14
C ARG A 126 13.26 -13.57 -34.13
N ILE A 127 12.59 -14.23 -33.20
CA ILE A 127 13.21 -15.16 -32.24
C ILE A 127 13.66 -16.41 -33.02
N VAL A 128 14.96 -16.71 -32.97
CA VAL A 128 15.54 -17.94 -33.56
C VAL A 128 15.82 -18.99 -32.50
N GLN A 129 16.07 -18.56 -31.25
CA GLN A 129 16.29 -19.46 -30.13
C GLN A 129 15.62 -18.88 -28.90
N LEU A 130 14.90 -19.72 -28.18
CA LEU A 130 14.21 -19.38 -26.93
C LEU A 130 14.57 -20.40 -25.85
N ASN A 131 15.29 -19.94 -24.83
CA ASN A 131 15.73 -20.76 -23.71
C ASN A 131 14.95 -20.40 -22.42
N LEU A 132 13.75 -19.87 -22.55
CA LEU A 132 12.86 -19.52 -21.47
C LEU A 132 12.06 -20.76 -21.05
N VAL A 133 12.52 -21.46 -20.03
CA VAL A 133 11.76 -22.54 -19.41
C VAL A 133 11.03 -21.98 -18.21
N GLU A 134 9.71 -22.02 -18.26
CA GLU A 134 8.82 -21.50 -17.22
C GLU A 134 9.09 -22.14 -15.86
N GLY A 135 9.12 -21.33 -14.81
CA GLY A 135 9.36 -21.81 -13.45
C GLY A 135 10.81 -22.22 -13.15
N ARG A 136 11.69 -22.24 -14.15
CA ARG A 136 13.12 -22.61 -13.95
C ARG A 136 13.93 -21.45 -13.38
N TYR A 137 14.89 -21.78 -12.54
CA TYR A 137 15.91 -20.85 -12.06
C TYR A 137 16.99 -20.65 -13.10
N VAL A 138 17.39 -19.40 -13.36
CA VAL A 138 18.47 -19.03 -14.28
C VAL A 138 19.48 -18.14 -13.57
N GLY A 139 20.75 -18.28 -13.94
CA GLY A 139 21.83 -17.43 -13.44
C GLY A 139 21.92 -16.10 -14.19
N LYS A 140 22.47 -15.07 -13.56
CA LYS A 140 22.80 -13.78 -14.18
C LYS A 140 23.66 -13.99 -15.44
N GLY A 141 23.31 -13.29 -16.53
CA GLY A 141 23.99 -13.37 -17.82
C GLY A 141 23.58 -14.57 -18.70
N ALA A 142 22.75 -15.51 -18.19
CA ALA A 142 22.26 -16.63 -18.99
C ALA A 142 21.52 -16.13 -20.24
N VAL A 143 21.72 -16.79 -21.38
CA VAL A 143 21.04 -16.44 -22.64
C VAL A 143 19.60 -16.96 -22.57
N LEU A 144 18.64 -16.05 -22.61
CA LEU A 144 17.21 -16.31 -22.53
C LEU A 144 16.57 -16.43 -23.90
N ALA A 145 16.95 -15.54 -24.81
CA ALA A 145 16.49 -15.56 -26.19
C ALA A 145 17.60 -15.06 -27.12
N LYS A 146 17.58 -15.53 -28.35
CA LYS A 146 18.40 -15.00 -29.44
C LYS A 146 17.51 -14.60 -30.60
N LEU A 147 17.68 -13.38 -31.09
CA LEU A 147 17.02 -12.86 -32.25
C LEU A 147 17.86 -13.17 -33.49
N TYR A 148 17.22 -13.12 -34.66
CA TYR A 148 17.91 -13.28 -35.94
C TYR A 148 18.91 -12.14 -36.16
N ASP A 149 20.17 -12.51 -36.33
CA ASP A 149 21.30 -11.59 -36.47
C ASP A 149 22.07 -11.84 -37.80
N GLY A 150 21.54 -12.65 -38.73
CA GLY A 150 22.22 -13.08 -39.92
C GLY A 150 22.73 -11.94 -40.79
N ASP A 151 21.93 -10.89 -40.96
CA ASP A 151 22.29 -9.71 -41.75
C ASP A 151 23.43 -8.91 -41.09
N LEU A 152 23.40 -8.75 -39.79
CA LEU A 152 24.47 -8.09 -39.00
C LEU A 152 25.77 -8.89 -39.07
N GLN A 153 25.69 -10.22 -38.98
CA GLN A 153 26.85 -11.10 -39.14
C GLN A 153 27.47 -11.00 -40.54
N ALA A 154 26.63 -10.89 -41.59
CA ALA A 154 27.12 -10.70 -42.97
C ALA A 154 27.81 -9.33 -43.13
N GLN A 155 27.24 -8.28 -42.54
CA GLN A 155 27.83 -6.94 -42.54
C GLN A 155 29.17 -6.93 -41.80
N LEU A 156 29.23 -7.57 -40.62
CA LEU A 156 30.45 -7.69 -39.83
C LEU A 156 31.58 -8.36 -40.64
N ARG A 157 31.28 -9.49 -41.33
CA ARG A 157 32.26 -10.16 -42.18
C ARG A 157 32.74 -9.26 -43.31
N LYS A 158 31.86 -8.50 -43.94
CA LYS A 158 32.22 -7.53 -45.01
C LYS A 158 33.23 -6.51 -44.49
N VAL A 159 32.95 -5.86 -43.37
CA VAL A 159 33.83 -4.83 -42.76
C VAL A 159 35.14 -5.43 -42.29
N GLN A 160 35.13 -6.66 -41.77
CA GLN A 160 36.38 -7.38 -41.41
C GLN A 160 37.30 -7.62 -42.60
N VAL A 161 36.75 -7.97 -43.79
CA VAL A 161 37.54 -8.13 -45.04
C VAL A 161 38.11 -6.78 -45.47
N GLN A 162 37.33 -5.70 -45.39
CA GLN A 162 37.81 -4.35 -45.70
C GLN A 162 38.91 -3.90 -44.73
N LEU A 163 38.79 -4.20 -43.45
CA LEU A 163 39.82 -3.92 -42.45
C LEU A 163 41.10 -4.68 -42.77
N ALA A 164 41.01 -5.96 -43.15
CA ALA A 164 42.17 -6.76 -43.48
C ALA A 164 42.94 -6.18 -44.70
N LEU A 165 42.23 -5.64 -45.71
CA LEU A 165 42.83 -4.94 -46.83
C LEU A 165 43.46 -3.60 -46.41
N ALA A 166 42.73 -2.80 -45.59
CA ALA A 166 43.22 -1.50 -45.12
C ALA A 166 44.49 -1.67 -44.24
N LYS A 167 44.55 -2.67 -43.39
CA LYS A 167 45.75 -3.00 -42.59
C LYS A 167 46.95 -3.33 -43.45
N LYS A 168 46.77 -4.14 -44.51
CA LYS A 168 47.87 -4.43 -45.48
C LYS A 168 48.34 -3.17 -46.23
N THR A 169 47.45 -2.24 -46.53
CA THR A 169 47.77 -0.98 -47.16
C THR A 169 48.54 -0.06 -46.21
N GLU A 170 48.04 0.08 -44.98
CA GLU A 170 48.69 0.85 -43.91
C GLU A 170 50.11 0.31 -43.63
N GLU A 171 50.27 -1.02 -43.46
CA GLU A 171 51.56 -1.66 -43.22
C GLU A 171 52.54 -1.37 -44.34
N ARG A 172 52.12 -1.41 -45.64
CA ARG A 172 52.94 -1.06 -46.79
C ARG A 172 53.31 0.41 -46.76
N GLN A 173 52.38 1.30 -46.48
CA GLN A 173 52.61 2.73 -46.37
C GLN A 173 53.53 3.07 -45.17
N ALA A 174 53.43 2.37 -44.08
CA ALA A 174 54.35 2.51 -42.95
C ALA A 174 55.79 2.15 -43.32
N GLN A 175 55.96 1.13 -44.17
CA GLN A 175 57.28 0.76 -44.68
C GLN A 175 57.84 1.81 -45.67
N LEU A 176 56.99 2.36 -46.57
CA LEU A 176 57.37 3.40 -47.49
C LEU A 176 57.72 4.71 -46.78
N LEU A 177 56.98 5.07 -45.74
CA LEU A 177 57.27 6.25 -44.92
C LEU A 177 58.66 6.17 -44.27
N LYS A 178 59.05 4.99 -43.73
CA LYS A 178 60.36 4.77 -43.15
C LYS A 178 61.53 5.05 -44.10
N ILE A 179 61.33 4.85 -45.41
CA ILE A 179 62.32 5.16 -46.47
C ILE A 179 62.04 6.47 -47.13
N GLN A 180 61.18 7.32 -46.58
CA GLN A 180 60.77 8.62 -47.13
C GLN A 180 60.14 8.54 -48.57
N GLY A 181 59.53 7.41 -48.90
CA GLY A 181 58.86 7.17 -50.17
C GLY A 181 57.47 7.76 -50.27
N ILE A 182 56.85 8.20 -49.16
CA ILE A 182 55.54 8.85 -49.09
C ILE A 182 55.57 9.96 -48.07
N SER A 183 54.54 10.83 -48.12
CA SER A 183 54.34 11.88 -47.09
C SER A 183 53.76 11.30 -45.79
N GLN A 184 53.99 12.00 -44.67
CA GLN A 184 53.35 11.69 -43.40
C GLN A 184 51.83 11.74 -43.53
N GLN A 185 51.30 12.68 -44.29
CA GLN A 185 49.87 12.84 -44.56
C GLN A 185 49.25 11.60 -45.20
N ASP A 186 49.92 10.99 -46.21
CA ASP A 186 49.43 9.79 -46.88
C ASP A 186 49.35 8.59 -45.91
N TYR A 187 50.35 8.44 -45.04
CA TYR A 187 50.35 7.42 -44.01
C TYR A 187 49.20 7.65 -43.00
N ASP A 188 49.03 8.90 -42.52
CA ASP A 188 47.98 9.25 -41.56
C ASP A 188 46.57 8.99 -42.10
N ILE A 189 46.35 9.21 -43.41
CA ILE A 189 45.09 8.86 -44.07
C ILE A 189 44.84 7.35 -44.05
N SER A 190 45.86 6.53 -44.27
CA SER A 190 45.72 5.07 -44.24
C SER A 190 45.47 4.55 -42.81
N LEU A 191 46.16 5.11 -41.84
CA LEU A 191 45.96 4.81 -40.45
C LEU A 191 44.55 5.18 -40.00
N LEU A 192 44.07 6.36 -40.40
CA LEU A 192 42.70 6.81 -40.14
C LEU A 192 41.66 5.83 -40.69
N GLN A 193 41.89 5.29 -41.93
CA GLN A 193 41.00 4.31 -42.54
C GLN A 193 40.93 3.00 -41.70
N VAL A 194 42.05 2.52 -41.20
CA VAL A 194 42.10 1.34 -40.30
C VAL A 194 41.31 1.59 -39.01
N ASN A 195 41.48 2.78 -38.43
CA ASN A 195 40.78 3.16 -37.18
C ASN A 195 39.27 3.28 -37.41
N ASN A 196 38.82 3.86 -38.53
CA ASN A 196 37.40 3.97 -38.89
C ASN A 196 36.76 2.58 -39.01
N LEU A 197 37.40 1.65 -39.74
CA LEU A 197 36.90 0.29 -39.92
C LEU A 197 36.87 -0.50 -38.59
N ASN A 198 37.83 -0.27 -37.69
CA ASN A 198 37.79 -0.86 -36.36
C ASN A 198 36.59 -0.32 -35.55
N ALA A 199 36.28 0.99 -35.65
CA ALA A 199 35.11 1.58 -35.03
C ALA A 199 33.80 0.99 -35.58
N ASP A 200 33.70 0.82 -36.89
CA ASP A 200 32.55 0.20 -37.59
C ASP A 200 32.32 -1.24 -37.08
N ILE A 201 33.40 -2.02 -36.91
CA ILE A 201 33.32 -3.37 -36.33
C ILE A 201 32.77 -3.31 -34.93
N GLY A 202 33.21 -2.36 -34.08
CA GLY A 202 32.70 -2.18 -32.74
C GLY A 202 31.20 -1.89 -32.72
N ILE A 203 30.71 -1.04 -33.61
CA ILE A 203 29.28 -0.72 -33.77
C ILE A 203 28.49 -1.98 -34.12
N LEU A 204 28.96 -2.75 -35.10
CA LEU A 204 28.29 -3.99 -35.54
C LEU A 204 28.28 -5.05 -34.44
N GLN A 205 29.40 -5.22 -33.72
CA GLN A 205 29.47 -6.14 -32.60
C GLN A 205 28.47 -5.76 -31.45
N THR A 206 28.34 -4.47 -31.15
CA THR A 206 27.36 -3.97 -30.20
C THR A 206 25.94 -4.26 -30.68
N SER A 207 25.65 -4.06 -31.96
CA SER A 207 24.35 -4.34 -32.55
C SER A 207 24.01 -5.84 -32.50
N ILE A 208 24.99 -6.70 -32.76
CA ILE A 208 24.85 -8.16 -32.60
C ILE A 208 24.65 -8.54 -31.15
N ALA A 209 25.38 -7.93 -30.23
CA ALA A 209 25.19 -8.19 -28.77
C ALA A 209 23.76 -7.89 -28.30
N LYS A 210 23.13 -6.83 -28.83
CA LYS A 210 21.74 -6.48 -28.54
C LYS A 210 20.70 -7.49 -29.03
N THR A 211 21.07 -8.35 -29.99
CA THR A 211 20.16 -9.43 -30.44
C THR A 211 20.10 -10.60 -29.48
N VAL A 212 20.98 -10.63 -28.47
CA VAL A 212 21.04 -11.71 -27.47
C VAL A 212 20.48 -11.19 -26.15
N VAL A 213 19.28 -11.63 -25.80
CA VAL A 213 18.63 -11.26 -24.55
C VAL A 213 19.16 -12.13 -23.42
N ARG A 214 19.67 -11.48 -22.37
CA ARG A 214 20.28 -12.14 -21.19
C ARG A 214 19.56 -11.79 -19.91
N ALA A 215 19.67 -12.68 -18.91
CA ALA A 215 19.15 -12.44 -17.57
C ALA A 215 19.97 -11.33 -16.88
N PRO A 216 19.33 -10.23 -16.37
CA PRO A 216 20.03 -9.14 -15.70
C PRO A 216 20.54 -9.55 -14.28
N PHE A 217 19.84 -10.45 -13.63
CA PHE A 217 20.19 -11.04 -12.33
C PHE A 217 19.77 -12.51 -12.29
N SER A 218 20.19 -13.23 -11.26
CA SER A 218 19.79 -14.62 -11.05
C SER A 218 18.41 -14.69 -10.42
N GLY A 219 17.54 -15.53 -10.96
CA GLY A 219 16.16 -15.63 -10.47
C GLY A 219 15.35 -16.70 -11.18
N LYS A 220 14.09 -16.82 -10.78
CA LYS A 220 13.11 -17.73 -11.34
C LYS A 220 12.37 -17.06 -12.50
N ILE A 221 12.30 -17.74 -13.64
CA ILE A 221 11.53 -17.29 -14.81
C ILE A 221 10.04 -17.53 -14.54
N GLY A 222 9.24 -16.51 -14.80
CA GLY A 222 7.78 -16.59 -14.78
C GLY A 222 7.20 -17.26 -16.02
N LEU A 223 5.96 -16.93 -16.36
CA LEU A 223 5.31 -17.43 -17.55
C LEU A 223 5.87 -16.77 -18.80
N ASN A 224 6.04 -17.57 -19.84
CA ASN A 224 6.52 -17.14 -21.15
C ASN A 224 5.37 -16.50 -21.95
N LYS A 225 5.60 -15.31 -22.51
CA LYS A 225 4.59 -14.57 -23.30
C LYS A 225 4.84 -14.65 -24.81
N VAL A 226 5.88 -15.35 -25.23
CA VAL A 226 6.31 -15.43 -26.64
C VAL A 226 6.67 -16.87 -27.03
N SER A 227 6.65 -17.16 -28.33
CA SER A 227 7.00 -18.46 -28.89
C SER A 227 8.20 -18.38 -29.81
N PRO A 228 8.96 -19.45 -30.02
CA PRO A 228 9.99 -19.50 -31.05
C PRO A 228 9.41 -19.14 -32.43
N GLY A 229 10.15 -18.34 -33.20
CA GLY A 229 9.69 -17.83 -34.50
C GLY A 229 8.86 -16.54 -34.43
N ALA A 230 8.40 -16.11 -33.28
CA ALA A 230 7.69 -14.84 -33.12
C ALA A 230 8.57 -13.64 -33.46
N TYR A 231 7.97 -12.60 -34.02
CA TYR A 231 8.61 -11.30 -34.20
C TYR A 231 8.35 -10.42 -32.99
N VAL A 232 9.41 -9.89 -32.37
CA VAL A 232 9.36 -9.12 -31.14
C VAL A 232 10.01 -7.75 -31.31
N SER A 233 9.64 -6.80 -30.47
CA SER A 233 10.18 -5.43 -30.42
C SER A 233 10.52 -5.07 -28.97
N PRO A 234 11.20 -3.94 -28.70
CA PRO A 234 11.49 -3.48 -27.33
C PRO A 234 10.26 -3.31 -26.43
N ALA A 235 9.08 -3.13 -27.00
CA ALA A 235 7.82 -3.09 -26.26
C ALA A 235 7.26 -4.47 -25.88
N SER A 236 7.80 -5.55 -26.50
CA SER A 236 7.31 -6.92 -26.27
C SER A 236 7.91 -7.48 -24.98
N VAL A 237 7.07 -7.93 -24.06
CA VAL A 237 7.51 -8.67 -22.87
C VAL A 237 7.75 -10.13 -23.25
N LEU A 238 8.96 -10.65 -23.02
CA LEU A 238 9.29 -12.06 -23.28
C LEU A 238 8.82 -12.94 -22.09
N ALA A 239 9.23 -12.57 -20.89
CA ALA A 239 8.86 -13.20 -19.62
C ALA A 239 9.18 -12.26 -18.48
N THR A 240 8.75 -12.61 -17.27
CA THR A 240 9.18 -11.95 -16.03
C THR A 240 10.27 -12.78 -15.34
N ILE A 241 11.27 -12.14 -14.77
CA ILE A 241 12.25 -12.78 -13.89
C ILE A 241 12.10 -12.22 -12.48
N SER A 242 12.07 -13.10 -11.48
CA SER A 242 11.90 -12.74 -10.07
C SER A 242 12.99 -13.38 -9.23
N GLN A 243 13.67 -12.57 -8.41
CA GLN A 243 14.63 -13.07 -7.43
C GLN A 243 13.89 -13.39 -6.14
N THR A 244 13.69 -14.70 -5.89
CA THR A 244 12.96 -15.22 -4.72
C THR A 244 13.87 -15.78 -3.64
N ASP A 245 15.19 -15.74 -3.83
CA ASP A 245 16.17 -16.24 -2.84
C ASP A 245 16.20 -15.42 -1.56
N GLN A 246 15.97 -14.15 -1.68
CA GLN A 246 15.76 -13.20 -0.59
C GLN A 246 14.43 -12.48 -0.83
N LEU A 247 13.60 -12.47 0.20
CA LEU A 247 12.30 -11.81 0.13
C LEU A 247 12.34 -10.56 0.99
N LYS A 248 11.54 -9.60 0.61
CA LYS A 248 11.29 -8.39 1.37
C LYS A 248 9.84 -8.39 1.84
N LEU A 249 9.59 -7.72 2.94
CA LEU A 249 8.28 -7.48 3.49
C LEU A 249 8.04 -5.98 3.46
N ASP A 250 7.07 -5.54 2.67
CA ASP A 250 6.62 -4.15 2.66
C ASP A 250 5.35 -4.06 3.49
N PHE A 251 5.32 -3.15 4.46
CA PHE A 251 4.16 -2.93 5.31
C PHE A 251 3.96 -1.45 5.60
N THR A 252 2.73 -1.09 5.94
CA THR A 252 2.36 0.31 6.15
C THR A 252 2.11 0.59 7.63
N VAL A 253 2.70 1.68 8.12
CA VAL A 253 2.62 2.09 9.51
C VAL A 253 1.92 3.44 9.61
N PRO A 254 0.90 3.62 10.48
CA PRO A 254 0.28 4.91 10.71
C PRO A 254 1.30 5.98 11.14
N GLU A 255 1.13 7.22 10.67
CA GLU A 255 2.01 8.37 10.93
C GLU A 255 2.36 8.55 12.42
N LYS A 256 1.39 8.33 13.31
CA LYS A 256 1.58 8.47 14.77
C LYS A 256 2.68 7.56 15.35
N TYR A 257 3.04 6.49 14.64
CA TYR A 257 4.08 5.56 15.07
C TYR A 257 5.39 5.70 14.27
N SER A 258 5.44 6.56 13.26
CA SER A 258 6.59 6.71 12.36
C SER A 258 7.88 7.02 13.11
N GLY A 259 7.83 7.90 14.11
CA GLY A 259 9.00 8.27 14.93
C GLY A 259 9.52 7.17 15.85
N ARG A 260 8.77 6.08 16.03
CA ARG A 260 9.17 4.94 16.90
C ARG A 260 9.81 3.78 16.14
N ILE A 261 9.81 3.85 14.79
CA ILE A 261 10.40 2.80 13.95
C ILE A 261 11.90 3.08 13.80
N LYS A 262 12.70 2.04 14.02
CA LYS A 262 14.15 2.12 13.87
C LYS A 262 14.62 1.15 12.77
N ILE A 263 15.56 1.60 11.96
CA ILE A 263 16.27 0.71 11.04
C ILE A 263 17.00 -0.34 11.88
N GLY A 264 16.90 -1.60 11.44
CA GLY A 264 17.45 -2.75 12.18
C GLY A 264 16.49 -3.37 13.19
N GLN A 265 15.32 -2.79 13.43
CA GLN A 265 14.29 -3.35 14.32
C GLN A 265 13.77 -4.68 13.77
N LEU A 266 13.60 -5.65 14.66
CA LEU A 266 12.98 -6.94 14.34
C LEU A 266 11.46 -6.81 14.38
N VAL A 267 10.82 -7.38 13.39
CA VAL A 267 9.37 -7.50 13.30
C VAL A 267 9.02 -8.95 13.04
N SER A 268 7.92 -9.40 13.60
CA SER A 268 7.35 -10.69 13.25
C SER A 268 6.15 -10.53 12.33
N PHE A 269 5.89 -11.55 11.52
CA PHE A 269 4.74 -11.55 10.63
C PHE A 269 4.21 -12.96 10.42
N THR A 270 2.94 -13.02 10.11
CA THR A 270 2.25 -14.26 9.72
C THR A 270 1.64 -14.09 8.34
N ILE A 271 1.56 -15.17 7.58
CA ILE A 271 0.86 -15.21 6.30
C ILE A 271 -0.40 -16.06 6.43
N GLU A 272 -1.42 -15.73 5.64
CA GLU A 272 -2.65 -16.50 5.64
C GLU A 272 -2.39 -17.94 5.15
N GLY A 273 -2.86 -18.92 5.91
CA GLY A 273 -2.62 -20.35 5.61
C GLY A 273 -1.38 -20.95 6.26
N ALA A 274 -0.42 -20.18 6.78
CA ALA A 274 0.69 -20.70 7.56
C ALA A 274 0.46 -20.49 9.05
N LYS A 275 0.59 -21.57 9.84
CA LYS A 275 0.51 -21.50 11.32
C LYS A 275 1.81 -21.01 11.97
N LYS A 276 2.82 -20.68 11.17
CA LYS A 276 4.16 -20.31 11.60
C LYS A 276 4.33 -18.79 11.57
N GLU A 277 4.99 -18.26 12.55
CA GLU A 277 5.45 -16.88 12.63
C GLU A 277 6.85 -16.76 12.00
N PHE A 278 7.04 -15.74 11.20
CA PHE A 278 8.28 -15.44 10.50
C PHE A 278 8.86 -14.14 11.01
N GLY A 279 10.17 -14.03 10.96
CA GLY A 279 10.90 -12.83 11.35
C GLY A 279 11.33 -12.02 10.12
N ALA A 280 11.31 -10.69 10.25
CA ALA A 280 11.94 -9.79 9.29
C ALA A 280 12.66 -8.66 10.03
N LYS A 281 13.65 -8.05 9.37
CA LYS A 281 14.44 -6.96 9.91
C LYS A 281 14.22 -5.71 9.08
N VAL A 282 13.80 -4.62 9.71
CA VAL A 282 13.59 -3.32 9.03
C VAL A 282 14.90 -2.85 8.40
N VAL A 283 14.87 -2.60 7.08
CA VAL A 283 16.04 -2.15 6.31
C VAL A 283 15.90 -0.71 5.85
N ALA A 284 14.67 -0.25 5.59
CA ALA A 284 14.42 1.11 5.13
C ALA A 284 12.98 1.53 5.44
N THR A 285 12.78 2.83 5.52
CA THR A 285 11.47 3.48 5.57
C THR A 285 11.39 4.48 4.42
N GLU A 286 10.21 4.66 3.85
CA GLU A 286 9.97 5.77 2.93
C GLU A 286 10.25 7.10 3.63
N SER A 287 10.66 8.11 2.85
CA SER A 287 10.90 9.46 3.37
C SER A 287 9.62 10.28 3.54
N ASN A 288 8.56 9.88 2.85
CA ASN A 288 7.29 10.60 2.80
C ASN A 288 6.16 9.73 3.32
N VAL A 289 5.25 10.34 4.06
CA VAL A 289 3.97 9.74 4.46
C VAL A 289 3.01 9.87 3.29
N MET A 290 2.31 8.81 2.95
CA MET A 290 1.27 8.81 1.93
C MET A 290 0.08 9.64 2.43
N GLU A 291 -0.21 10.75 1.78
CA GLU A 291 -1.22 11.73 2.24
C GLU A 291 -2.64 11.16 2.31
N THR A 292 -2.98 10.28 1.37
CA THR A 292 -4.32 9.68 1.27
C THR A 292 -4.66 8.76 2.42
N THR A 293 -3.68 7.98 2.90
CA THR A 293 -3.86 6.97 3.96
C THR A 293 -3.24 7.38 5.29
N ARG A 294 -2.42 8.43 5.31
CA ARG A 294 -1.60 8.86 6.44
C ARG A 294 -0.75 7.73 7.01
N THR A 295 -0.13 6.98 6.12
CA THR A 295 0.74 5.85 6.47
C THR A 295 2.13 6.03 5.88
N LEU A 296 3.13 5.52 6.59
CA LEU A 296 4.51 5.39 6.18
C LEU A 296 4.76 3.97 5.69
N THR A 297 5.33 3.80 4.51
CA THR A 297 5.76 2.49 4.02
C THR A 297 7.11 2.12 4.62
N VAL A 298 7.17 0.93 5.18
CA VAL A 298 8.38 0.35 5.77
C VAL A 298 8.74 -0.92 5.04
N ARG A 299 10.01 -1.07 4.72
CA ARG A 299 10.56 -2.28 4.09
C ARG A 299 11.44 -3.02 5.06
N ALA A 300 11.18 -4.31 5.21
CA ALA A 300 11.99 -5.22 6.00
C ALA A 300 12.53 -6.37 5.14
N ALA A 301 13.72 -6.83 5.44
CA ALA A 301 14.28 -8.05 4.84
C ALA A 301 13.78 -9.27 5.62
N VAL A 302 13.19 -10.23 4.94
CA VAL A 302 12.70 -11.48 5.54
C VAL A 302 13.89 -12.33 5.98
N MET A 303 13.82 -12.88 7.18
CA MET A 303 14.86 -13.72 7.75
C MET A 303 14.54 -15.19 7.47
N GLY A 304 15.54 -15.89 6.90
CA GLY A 304 15.39 -17.29 6.53
C GLY A 304 14.69 -17.52 5.17
N LYS A 305 14.61 -18.78 4.77
CA LYS A 305 13.94 -19.23 3.55
C LYS A 305 12.85 -20.21 3.94
N ASP A 306 11.70 -20.08 3.35
CA ASP A 306 10.59 -21.00 3.54
C ASP A 306 9.75 -21.01 2.24
N ASP A 307 9.43 -22.19 1.76
CA ASP A 307 8.69 -22.37 0.50
C ASP A 307 7.24 -21.85 0.59
N ALA A 308 6.73 -21.63 1.80
CA ALA A 308 5.42 -21.03 2.03
C ALA A 308 5.43 -19.52 1.74
N LEU A 309 6.59 -18.88 1.70
CA LEU A 309 6.71 -17.45 1.45
C LEU A 309 6.74 -17.17 -0.05
N MET A 310 5.61 -16.78 -0.60
CA MET A 310 5.48 -16.41 -2.00
C MET A 310 5.41 -14.89 -2.17
N PRO A 311 6.15 -14.31 -3.12
CA PRO A 311 5.94 -12.90 -3.50
C PRO A 311 4.48 -12.64 -3.89
N GLY A 312 3.92 -11.53 -3.43
CA GLY A 312 2.53 -11.19 -3.59
C GLY A 312 1.61 -11.68 -2.47
N ALA A 313 2.09 -12.54 -1.56
CA ALA A 313 1.29 -12.99 -0.43
C ALA A 313 1.05 -11.85 0.56
N PHE A 314 -0.17 -11.80 1.10
CA PHE A 314 -0.54 -10.89 2.18
C PHE A 314 0.09 -11.37 3.50
N ALA A 315 0.60 -10.41 4.26
CA ALA A 315 1.21 -10.66 5.56
C ALA A 315 0.56 -9.77 6.64
N LYS A 316 0.34 -10.34 7.81
CA LYS A 316 0.00 -9.62 9.03
C LYS A 316 1.25 -9.38 9.83
N VAL A 317 1.68 -8.13 9.94
CA VAL A 317 2.92 -7.75 10.59
C VAL A 317 2.62 -7.33 12.02
N LEU A 318 3.33 -7.95 12.96
CA LEU A 318 3.28 -7.61 14.38
C LEU A 318 4.53 -6.77 14.71
N LEU A 319 4.31 -5.49 14.94
CA LEU A 319 5.35 -4.56 15.36
C LEU A 319 5.27 -4.36 16.86
N SER A 320 6.27 -4.84 17.58
CA SER A 320 6.42 -4.61 19.02
C SER A 320 7.38 -3.45 19.24
N PHE A 321 7.00 -2.55 20.14
CA PHE A 321 7.83 -1.42 20.56
C PHE A 321 8.61 -1.76 21.82
N ASP A 322 9.64 -0.95 22.11
CA ASP A 322 10.38 -1.07 23.37
C ASP A 322 9.41 -0.94 24.56
N PRO A 323 9.50 -1.78 25.59
CA PRO A 323 8.62 -1.70 26.74
C PRO A 323 8.85 -0.39 27.50
N ASP A 324 7.74 0.29 27.83
CA ASP A 324 7.76 1.43 28.76
C ASP A 324 7.62 0.93 30.21
N PRO A 325 8.66 1.05 31.03
CA PRO A 325 8.64 0.48 32.39
C PRO A 325 7.72 1.25 33.36
N ASN A 326 7.35 2.48 33.02
CA ASN A 326 6.59 3.38 33.92
C ASN A 326 5.16 3.61 33.43
N THR A 327 4.49 2.55 33.01
CA THR A 327 3.14 2.65 32.45
C THR A 327 2.09 2.30 33.49
N ILE A 328 1.08 3.15 33.60
CA ILE A 328 -0.13 2.86 34.40
C ILE A 328 -1.09 2.07 33.51
N LEU A 329 -1.38 0.85 33.92
CA LEU A 329 -2.36 -0.03 33.30
C LEU A 329 -3.57 -0.22 34.20
N VAL A 330 -4.77 -0.14 33.61
CA VAL A 330 -6.02 -0.45 34.30
C VAL A 330 -6.84 -1.45 33.49
N PRO A 331 -7.62 -2.33 34.13
CA PRO A 331 -8.52 -3.22 33.42
C PRO A 331 -9.51 -2.43 32.55
N THR A 332 -9.73 -2.90 31.31
CA THR A 332 -10.59 -2.21 30.31
C THR A 332 -12.01 -1.93 30.89
N GLN A 333 -12.51 -2.82 31.74
CA GLN A 333 -13.81 -2.70 32.35
C GLN A 333 -13.91 -1.55 33.39
N ALA A 334 -12.78 -1.00 33.87
CA ALA A 334 -12.77 0.14 34.79
C ALA A 334 -13.02 1.49 34.11
N ILE A 335 -13.01 1.54 32.78
CA ILE A 335 -13.15 2.77 32.01
C ILE A 335 -14.62 3.02 31.69
N LEU A 336 -15.12 4.19 32.08
CA LEU A 336 -16.46 4.67 31.77
C LEU A 336 -16.39 5.62 30.55
N PRO A 337 -16.89 5.23 29.39
CA PRO A 337 -17.02 6.15 28.26
C PRO A 337 -18.09 7.19 28.57
N GLN A 338 -17.77 8.46 28.30
CA GLN A 338 -18.69 9.60 28.47
C GLN A 338 -18.80 10.33 27.11
N ALA A 339 -19.81 11.20 26.97
CA ALA A 339 -20.01 11.99 25.75
C ALA A 339 -18.78 12.89 25.43
N ARG A 340 -18.04 13.31 26.44
CA ARG A 340 -16.82 14.10 26.31
C ARG A 340 -15.69 13.43 27.12
N GLY A 341 -15.02 12.43 26.51
CA GLY A 341 -13.85 11.80 27.11
C GLY A 341 -14.16 10.49 27.86
N LYS A 342 -13.24 10.07 28.70
CA LYS A 342 -13.31 8.83 29.50
C LYS A 342 -13.06 9.15 30.93
N LYS A 343 -13.78 8.46 31.81
CA LYS A 343 -13.64 8.60 33.27
C LYS A 343 -13.34 7.26 33.93
N VAL A 344 -12.72 7.33 35.08
CA VAL A 344 -12.60 6.22 36.01
C VAL A 344 -13.17 6.64 37.35
N ILE A 345 -13.58 5.68 38.17
CA ILE A 345 -14.04 5.93 39.53
C ILE A 345 -12.91 5.56 40.48
N LEU A 346 -12.44 6.55 41.23
CA LEU A 346 -11.46 6.39 42.30
C LEU A 346 -12.16 6.15 43.63
N PHE A 347 -11.61 5.24 44.40
CA PHE A 347 -11.97 5.09 45.80
C PHE A 347 -11.07 5.97 46.67
N LYS A 348 -11.61 7.03 47.25
CA LYS A 348 -10.89 7.92 48.18
C LYS A 348 -11.66 8.06 49.50
N GLY A 349 -11.06 7.56 50.57
CA GLY A 349 -11.64 7.73 51.93
C GLY A 349 -13.06 7.17 52.08
N GLY A 350 -13.41 6.08 51.41
CA GLY A 350 -14.75 5.48 51.45
C GLY A 350 -15.79 6.10 50.51
N THR A 351 -15.38 7.03 49.63
CA THR A 351 -16.26 7.72 48.70
C THR A 351 -15.79 7.54 47.26
N ALA A 352 -16.74 7.65 46.30
CA ALA A 352 -16.49 7.60 44.86
C ALA A 352 -16.10 8.98 44.32
N VAL A 353 -14.92 9.08 43.73
CA VAL A 353 -14.48 10.29 43.05
C VAL A 353 -14.32 9.96 41.55
N PHE A 354 -15.05 10.67 40.67
CA PHE A 354 -14.93 10.52 39.24
C PHE A 354 -13.76 11.35 38.70
N ALA A 355 -12.77 10.68 38.12
CA ALA A 355 -11.61 11.33 37.55
C ALA A 355 -11.63 11.22 36.03
N ASP A 356 -11.37 12.32 35.33
CA ASP A 356 -11.15 12.31 33.88
C ASP A 356 -9.80 11.69 33.60
N VAL A 357 -9.75 10.79 32.58
CA VAL A 357 -8.52 10.10 32.22
C VAL A 357 -8.28 10.17 30.71
N VAL A 358 -7.01 10.28 30.33
CA VAL A 358 -6.57 10.13 28.94
C VAL A 358 -6.00 8.72 28.81
N THR A 359 -6.58 7.96 27.88
CA THR A 359 -6.13 6.59 27.59
C THR A 359 -5.12 6.59 26.45
N GLY A 360 -4.09 5.78 26.60
CA GLY A 360 -3.11 5.49 25.54
C GLY A 360 -3.42 4.18 24.80
N GLU A 361 -2.42 3.34 24.68
CA GLU A 361 -2.47 2.01 24.05
C GLU A 361 -3.29 1.03 24.89
N ARG A 362 -3.74 -0.06 24.27
CA ARG A 362 -4.48 -1.10 24.99
C ARG A 362 -4.07 -2.49 24.50
N ASP A 363 -4.12 -3.43 25.40
CA ASP A 363 -4.12 -4.86 25.08
C ASP A 363 -5.54 -5.45 25.18
N SER A 364 -5.65 -6.78 25.12
CA SER A 364 -6.94 -7.48 25.21
C SER A 364 -7.69 -7.28 26.52
N ALA A 365 -6.98 -7.03 27.62
CA ALA A 365 -7.53 -6.98 28.99
C ALA A 365 -7.37 -5.61 29.64
N ARG A 366 -6.33 -4.84 29.29
CA ARG A 366 -5.91 -3.63 30.00
C ARG A 366 -5.73 -2.46 29.06
N VAL A 367 -5.85 -1.26 29.61
CA VAL A 367 -5.68 0.02 28.88
C VAL A 367 -4.67 0.87 29.63
N GLN A 368 -3.75 1.43 28.88
CA GLN A 368 -2.79 2.41 29.38
C GLN A 368 -3.51 3.73 29.71
N ILE A 369 -3.20 4.29 30.86
CA ILE A 369 -3.62 5.65 31.24
C ILE A 369 -2.39 6.56 31.19
N THR A 370 -2.46 7.57 30.33
CA THR A 370 -1.38 8.53 30.16
C THR A 370 -1.53 9.74 31.06
N GLN A 371 -2.76 10.09 31.46
CA GLN A 371 -3.05 11.20 32.38
C GLN A 371 -4.27 10.92 33.21
N GLY A 372 -4.30 11.44 34.43
CA GLY A 372 -5.47 11.41 35.32
C GLY A 372 -5.40 10.41 36.47
N LEU A 373 -4.38 9.54 36.53
CA LEU A 373 -4.12 8.61 37.63
C LEU A 373 -2.71 8.74 38.20
N LYS A 374 -2.54 8.32 39.42
CA LYS A 374 -1.25 8.21 40.13
C LYS A 374 -1.04 6.79 40.62
N GLU A 375 0.21 6.42 40.81
CA GLU A 375 0.57 5.18 41.47
C GLU A 375 -0.03 5.14 42.88
N GLY A 376 -0.62 4.00 43.26
CA GLY A 376 -1.28 3.81 44.54
C GLY A 376 -2.76 4.19 44.56
N ASP A 377 -3.29 4.84 43.51
CA ASP A 377 -4.73 5.10 43.41
C ASP A 377 -5.51 3.77 43.34
N THR A 378 -6.68 3.72 43.97
CA THR A 378 -7.56 2.55 43.89
C THR A 378 -8.71 2.86 42.94
N VAL A 379 -8.74 2.16 41.80
CA VAL A 379 -9.77 2.30 40.75
C VAL A 379 -10.84 1.24 40.94
N VAL A 380 -12.10 1.63 40.84
CA VAL A 380 -13.24 0.71 40.88
C VAL A 380 -13.37 -0.05 39.56
N VAL A 381 -13.52 -1.37 39.63
CA VAL A 381 -13.54 -2.27 38.46
C VAL A 381 -14.94 -2.86 38.24
N THR A 382 -15.68 -3.13 39.28
CA THR A 382 -17.03 -3.72 39.19
C THR A 382 -18.10 -2.81 39.82
N GLY A 383 -19.36 -3.00 39.44
CA GLY A 383 -20.48 -2.23 39.98
C GLY A 383 -20.54 -0.76 39.55
N LEU A 384 -19.81 -0.37 38.51
CA LEU A 384 -19.65 1.03 38.05
C LEU A 384 -20.97 1.75 37.77
N LEU A 385 -21.99 1.05 37.30
CA LEU A 385 -23.31 1.64 36.99
C LEU A 385 -24.14 1.96 38.22
N SER A 386 -23.82 1.35 39.36
CA SER A 386 -24.52 1.59 40.64
C SER A 386 -23.88 2.71 41.46
N VAL A 387 -22.68 3.13 41.09
CA VAL A 387 -21.94 4.16 41.81
C VAL A 387 -22.41 5.56 41.41
N ARG A 388 -22.76 6.36 42.42
CA ARG A 388 -23.08 7.79 42.22
C ARG A 388 -21.89 8.67 42.63
N PRO A 389 -21.73 9.84 42.03
CA PRO A 389 -20.72 10.79 42.51
C PRO A 389 -20.85 11.04 44.01
N GLU A 390 -19.73 11.04 44.73
CA GLU A 390 -19.63 11.20 46.18
C GLU A 390 -20.37 10.13 47.00
N GLY A 391 -20.85 9.06 46.34
CA GLY A 391 -21.53 7.95 47.02
C GLY A 391 -20.55 7.15 47.89
N LYS A 392 -21.06 6.61 49.02
CA LYS A 392 -20.28 5.72 49.88
C LYS A 392 -20.02 4.39 49.19
N LEU A 393 -18.77 3.96 49.21
CA LEU A 393 -18.31 2.69 48.60
C LEU A 393 -17.77 1.77 49.70
N LEU A 394 -18.00 0.47 49.54
CA LEU A 394 -17.32 -0.59 50.29
C LEU A 394 -16.56 -1.46 49.31
N ILE A 395 -15.24 -1.56 49.46
CA ILE A 395 -14.41 -2.47 48.67
C ILE A 395 -14.69 -3.90 49.16
N GLY A 396 -15.19 -4.73 48.26
CA GLY A 396 -15.40 -6.16 48.51
C GLY A 396 -14.11 -6.95 48.35
N ARG A 397 -13.40 -6.73 47.23
CA ARG A 397 -12.17 -7.42 46.90
C ARG A 397 -11.24 -6.48 46.15
N ILE A 398 -9.93 -6.61 46.34
CA ILE A 398 -8.90 -6.00 45.51
C ILE A 398 -8.51 -7.02 44.45
N VAL A 399 -8.68 -6.64 43.19
CA VAL A 399 -8.26 -7.43 42.06
C VAL A 399 -6.84 -6.97 41.70
N ASN A 400 -5.93 -7.90 41.59
CA ASN A 400 -4.53 -7.65 41.18
C ASN A 400 -4.34 -8.07 39.74
#